data_5b1a1d4754a132edbd4a947f8a6108c2
#
_entry.id   5b1a1d4754a132edbd4a947f8a6108c2
#
_cell.length_a   1.000
_cell.length_b   1.000
_cell.length_c   1.000
_cell.angle_alpha   90.00
_cell.angle_beta   90.00
_cell.angle_gamma   90.00
#
_symmetry.space_group_name_H-M   'P 1'
#
loop_
_entity.id
_entity.type
_entity.pdbx_description
1 polymer ?
#
loop_
_entity_poly.entity_id
_entity_poly.type
_entity_poly.pdbx_seq_one_letter_code
_entity_poly.pdbx_strand_id
1 'polypeptide(L)'
;MVTLKDVKKNPYIVEFIKQTEESMTAISYTNHGLRHTNIVADRATSIAKKIGLNQREGELAGMAGFCHDMGNFMTRTYHHYFGAVLFQQVFGDKFKPKELALIMQAIANHDVEEMKFTHPISAVLVLADKSDVDRSRVTEKDMEKIKADIHDRVNYATRESKLNIDKVK
;
A
#
# COMPACT_ATOMS: atom_id res chain seq x y z
N MET A 1 9.05 -7.75 -19.62
CA MET A 1 8.45 -8.03 -18.26
C MET A 1 8.37 -6.71 -17.53
N VAL A 2 7.20 -6.34 -17.00
CA VAL A 2 7.00 -5.10 -16.25
C VAL A 2 7.74 -5.20 -14.90
N THR A 3 8.49 -4.16 -14.54
CA THR A 3 9.24 -4.04 -13.29
C THR A 3 8.55 -3.08 -12.31
N LEU A 4 8.91 -3.13 -11.02
CA LEU A 4 8.43 -2.15 -10.04
C LEU A 4 8.78 -0.70 -10.48
N LYS A 5 9.94 -0.52 -11.10
CA LYS A 5 10.37 0.78 -11.63
C LYS A 5 9.43 1.29 -12.73
N ASP A 6 8.93 0.40 -13.59
CA ASP A 6 7.98 0.77 -14.64
C ASP A 6 6.62 1.17 -14.04
N VAL A 7 6.16 0.44 -13.02
CA VAL A 7 4.92 0.77 -12.27
C VAL A 7 5.05 2.14 -11.59
N LYS A 8 6.15 2.40 -10.89
CA LYS A 8 6.43 3.68 -10.21
C LYS A 8 6.51 4.89 -11.17
N LYS A 9 6.79 4.64 -12.46
CA LYS A 9 6.87 5.69 -13.50
C LYS A 9 5.63 5.79 -14.39
N ASN A 10 4.66 4.90 -14.22
CA ASN A 10 3.47 4.92 -15.04
C ASN A 10 2.62 6.17 -14.74
N PRO A 11 2.31 7.02 -15.73
CA PRO A 11 1.63 8.29 -15.49
C PRO A 11 0.22 8.13 -14.93
N TYR A 12 -0.52 7.08 -15.28
CA TYR A 12 -1.85 6.81 -14.74
C TYR A 12 -1.77 6.43 -13.26
N ILE A 13 -0.84 5.54 -12.89
CA ILE A 13 -0.66 5.13 -11.49
C ILE A 13 -0.24 6.31 -10.63
N VAL A 14 0.73 7.10 -11.09
CA VAL A 14 1.19 8.30 -10.36
C VAL A 14 0.05 9.29 -10.17
N GLU A 15 -0.78 9.50 -11.19
CA GLU A 15 -1.90 10.42 -11.11
C GLU A 15 -2.99 9.90 -10.15
N PHE A 16 -3.35 8.61 -10.19
CA PHE A 16 -4.31 8.03 -9.25
C PHE A 16 -3.86 8.20 -7.79
N ILE A 17 -2.56 8.02 -7.51
CA ILE A 17 -2.00 8.23 -6.16
C ILE A 17 -2.08 9.70 -5.76
N LYS A 18 -1.82 10.66 -6.66
CA LYS A 18 -1.97 12.09 -6.38
C LYS A 18 -3.42 12.46 -6.08
N GLN A 19 -4.36 11.97 -6.89
CA GLN A 19 -5.78 12.19 -6.67
C GLN A 19 -6.26 11.56 -5.34
N THR A 20 -5.69 10.42 -4.96
CA THR A 20 -5.89 9.81 -3.64
C THR A 20 -5.40 10.76 -2.53
N GLU A 21 -4.20 11.32 -2.63
CA GLU A 21 -3.66 12.25 -1.64
C GLU A 21 -4.53 13.49 -1.49
N GLU A 22 -4.98 14.10 -2.60
CA GLU A 22 -5.88 15.24 -2.60
C GLU A 22 -7.23 14.91 -1.95
N SER A 23 -7.83 13.78 -2.31
CA SER A 23 -9.13 13.32 -1.78
C SER A 23 -9.06 13.04 -0.28
N MET A 24 -8.01 12.34 0.19
CA MET A 24 -7.82 12.03 1.61
C MET A 24 -7.56 13.30 2.44
N THR A 25 -6.76 14.22 1.91
CA THR A 25 -6.50 15.51 2.56
C THR A 25 -7.76 16.34 2.69
N ALA A 26 -8.63 16.36 1.66
CA ALA A 26 -9.89 17.11 1.68
C ALA A 26 -10.86 16.66 2.79
N ILE A 27 -10.77 15.41 3.21
CA ILE A 27 -11.60 14.86 4.32
C ILE A 27 -10.82 14.73 5.63
N SER A 28 -9.64 15.39 5.72
CA SER A 28 -8.75 15.34 6.90
C SER A 28 -8.34 13.92 7.30
N TYR A 29 -8.27 13.01 6.33
CA TYR A 29 -7.79 11.64 6.57
C TYR A 29 -6.27 11.57 6.48
N THR A 30 -5.64 10.53 7.07
CA THR A 30 -4.18 10.33 7.00
C THR A 30 -3.68 10.32 5.56
N ASN A 31 -2.46 10.82 5.33
CA ASN A 31 -1.85 10.91 4.00
C ASN A 31 -1.59 9.52 3.40
N HIS A 32 -2.11 9.29 2.18
CA HIS A 32 -1.97 8.07 1.38
C HIS A 32 -1.31 8.37 0.01
N GLY A 33 -0.51 9.43 -0.05
CA GLY A 33 0.17 9.87 -1.25
C GLY A 33 1.47 9.11 -1.55
N LEU A 34 2.27 9.72 -2.45
CA LEU A 34 3.50 9.10 -2.99
C LEU A 34 4.54 8.73 -1.92
N ARG A 35 4.63 9.49 -0.81
CA ARG A 35 5.53 9.14 0.30
C ARG A 35 5.17 7.78 0.89
N HIS A 36 3.91 7.61 1.28
CA HIS A 36 3.40 6.38 1.87
C HIS A 36 3.57 5.18 0.93
N THR A 37 3.07 5.30 -0.30
CA THR A 37 3.11 4.21 -1.27
C THR A 37 4.54 3.77 -1.62
N ASN A 38 5.52 4.70 -1.66
CA ASN A 38 6.92 4.34 -1.84
C ASN A 38 7.49 3.58 -0.65
N ILE A 39 7.21 4.01 0.59
CA ILE A 39 7.66 3.31 1.80
C ILE A 39 7.08 1.90 1.86
N VAL A 40 5.78 1.76 1.58
CA VAL A 40 5.11 0.45 1.56
C VAL A 40 5.72 -0.46 0.48
N ALA A 41 5.97 0.04 -0.73
CA ALA A 41 6.61 -0.73 -1.80
C ALA A 41 8.01 -1.23 -1.40
N ASP A 42 8.82 -0.37 -0.81
CA ASP A 42 10.19 -0.69 -0.42
C ASP A 42 10.21 -1.67 0.76
N ARG A 43 9.33 -1.48 1.76
CA ARG A 43 9.15 -2.41 2.88
C ARG A 43 8.63 -3.77 2.40
N ALA A 44 7.61 -3.81 1.53
CA ALA A 44 7.09 -5.07 0.97
C ALA A 44 8.16 -5.86 0.24
N THR A 45 8.96 -5.21 -0.61
CA THR A 45 10.10 -5.84 -1.29
C THR A 45 11.12 -6.39 -0.30
N SER A 46 11.45 -5.61 0.76
CA SER A 46 12.40 -6.01 1.80
C SER A 46 11.90 -7.18 2.64
N ILE A 47 10.63 -7.15 3.08
CA ILE A 47 9.99 -8.23 3.83
C ILE A 47 10.01 -9.52 3.00
N ALA A 48 9.52 -9.45 1.75
CA ALA A 48 9.48 -10.60 0.85
C ALA A 48 10.86 -11.28 0.72
N LYS A 49 11.91 -10.49 0.52
CA LYS A 49 13.29 -11.00 0.46
C LYS A 49 13.71 -11.67 1.77
N LYS A 50 13.40 -11.07 2.91
CA LYS A 50 13.82 -11.60 4.23
C LYS A 50 13.11 -12.89 4.61
N ILE A 51 11.86 -13.09 4.19
CA ILE A 51 11.13 -14.35 4.42
C ILE A 51 11.43 -15.43 3.38
N GLY A 52 12.30 -15.15 2.41
CA GLY A 52 12.79 -16.14 1.43
C GLY A 52 11.93 -16.25 0.16
N LEU A 53 11.07 -15.29 -0.13
CA LEU A 53 10.42 -15.23 -1.44
C LEU A 53 11.46 -14.95 -2.54
N ASN A 54 11.20 -15.46 -3.74
CA ASN A 54 12.12 -15.21 -4.86
C ASN A 54 12.09 -13.73 -5.30
N GLN A 55 13.06 -13.33 -6.11
CA GLN A 55 13.21 -11.95 -6.56
C GLN A 55 11.93 -11.41 -7.24
N ARG A 56 11.29 -12.24 -8.07
CA ARG A 56 10.06 -11.81 -8.78
C ARG A 56 8.90 -11.62 -7.83
N GLU A 57 8.70 -12.52 -6.88
CA GLU A 57 7.66 -12.37 -5.85
C GLU A 57 7.88 -11.12 -4.99
N GLY A 58 9.13 -10.80 -4.66
CA GLY A 58 9.48 -9.56 -3.97
C GLY A 58 9.12 -8.31 -4.80
N GLU A 59 9.34 -8.37 -6.11
CA GLU A 59 8.97 -7.30 -7.03
C GLU A 59 7.45 -7.14 -7.16
N LEU A 60 6.70 -8.26 -7.24
CA LEU A 60 5.23 -8.24 -7.23
C LEU A 60 4.68 -7.67 -5.92
N ALA A 61 5.26 -8.03 -4.78
CA ALA A 61 4.89 -7.46 -3.48
C ALA A 61 5.11 -5.94 -3.45
N GLY A 62 6.25 -5.47 -3.98
CA GLY A 62 6.53 -4.04 -4.10
C GLY A 62 5.54 -3.31 -5.01
N MET A 63 5.14 -3.92 -6.13
CA MET A 63 4.12 -3.34 -7.04
C MET A 63 2.77 -3.24 -6.35
N ALA A 64 2.34 -4.30 -5.66
CA ALA A 64 1.12 -4.28 -4.86
C ALA A 64 1.19 -3.19 -3.79
N GLY A 65 2.33 -3.05 -3.11
CA GLY A 65 2.56 -2.01 -2.10
C GLY A 65 2.51 -0.59 -2.66
N PHE A 66 3.01 -0.36 -3.88
CA PHE A 66 2.93 0.96 -4.51
C PHE A 66 1.50 1.34 -4.92
N CYS A 67 0.66 0.36 -5.26
CA CYS A 67 -0.66 0.59 -5.85
C CYS A 67 -1.84 0.34 -4.89
N HIS A 68 -1.60 -0.14 -3.66
CA HIS A 68 -2.66 -0.68 -2.79
C HIS A 68 -3.78 0.32 -2.49
N ASP A 69 -3.41 1.57 -2.28
CA ASP A 69 -4.31 2.66 -1.87
C ASP A 69 -4.83 3.52 -3.02
N MET A 70 -4.35 3.31 -4.25
CA MET A 70 -4.68 4.20 -5.38
C MET A 70 -6.17 4.29 -5.72
N GLY A 71 -7.02 3.41 -5.17
CA GLY A 71 -8.48 3.45 -5.35
C GLY A 71 -9.20 4.45 -4.42
N ASN A 72 -8.53 5.01 -3.41
CA ASN A 72 -9.14 5.90 -2.44
C ASN A 72 -9.72 7.19 -3.05
N PHE A 73 -9.23 7.66 -4.21
CA PHE A 73 -9.81 8.83 -4.87
C PHE A 73 -11.23 8.58 -5.39
N MET A 74 -11.59 7.32 -5.61
CA MET A 74 -12.96 6.96 -6.03
C MET A 74 -13.89 6.79 -4.83
N THR A 75 -13.42 6.07 -3.81
CA THR A 75 -14.16 5.84 -2.57
C THR A 75 -13.26 5.25 -1.49
N ARG A 76 -13.41 5.68 -0.23
CA ARG A 76 -12.66 5.11 0.89
C ARG A 76 -13.10 3.69 1.22
N THR A 77 -14.40 3.41 1.22
CA THR A 77 -14.96 2.13 1.71
C THR A 77 -14.51 0.93 0.88
N TYR A 78 -14.37 1.07 -0.43
CA TYR A 78 -14.05 -0.02 -1.35
C TYR A 78 -12.76 0.21 -2.14
N HIS A 79 -11.90 1.12 -1.65
CA HIS A 79 -10.68 1.53 -2.36
C HIS A 79 -9.79 0.35 -2.77
N HIS A 80 -9.70 -0.69 -1.95
CA HIS A 80 -8.90 -1.87 -2.19
C HIS A 80 -9.41 -2.68 -3.40
N TYR A 81 -10.73 -2.81 -3.59
CA TYR A 81 -11.28 -3.45 -4.78
C TYR A 81 -11.08 -2.58 -6.03
N PHE A 82 -11.34 -1.26 -5.93
CA PHE A 82 -11.07 -0.35 -7.04
C PHE A 82 -9.60 -0.29 -7.39
N GLY A 83 -8.70 -0.27 -6.42
CA GLY A 83 -7.25 -0.34 -6.63
C GLY A 83 -6.85 -1.58 -7.44
N ALA A 84 -7.38 -2.76 -7.10
CA ALA A 84 -7.11 -3.99 -7.85
C ALA A 84 -7.62 -3.92 -9.31
N VAL A 85 -8.84 -3.38 -9.52
CA VAL A 85 -9.41 -3.23 -10.87
C VAL A 85 -8.65 -2.19 -11.69
N LEU A 86 -8.27 -1.05 -11.11
CA LEU A 86 -7.46 -0.03 -11.77
C LEU A 86 -6.09 -0.57 -12.18
N PHE A 87 -5.46 -1.40 -11.33
CA PHE A 87 -4.21 -2.07 -11.68
C PHE A 87 -4.38 -2.97 -12.91
N GLN A 88 -5.42 -3.80 -12.93
CA GLN A 88 -5.75 -4.65 -14.06
C GLN A 88 -6.02 -3.83 -15.33
N GLN A 89 -6.74 -2.72 -15.24
CA GLN A 89 -7.03 -1.86 -16.38
C GLN A 89 -5.77 -1.26 -17.01
N VAL A 90 -4.78 -0.87 -16.19
CA VAL A 90 -3.52 -0.26 -16.68
C VAL A 90 -2.53 -1.31 -17.20
N PHE A 91 -2.52 -2.50 -16.63
CA PHE A 91 -1.47 -3.50 -16.85
C PHE A 91 -1.95 -4.89 -17.27
N GLY A 92 -3.25 -5.12 -17.49
CA GLY A 92 -3.83 -6.45 -17.64
C GLY A 92 -3.20 -7.31 -18.73
N ASP A 93 -2.79 -6.69 -19.84
CA ASP A 93 -2.15 -7.35 -20.99
C ASP A 93 -0.61 -7.46 -20.87
N LYS A 94 -0.02 -6.88 -19.83
CA LYS A 94 1.44 -6.76 -19.66
C LYS A 94 2.04 -7.75 -18.69
N PHE A 95 1.21 -8.48 -17.95
CA PHE A 95 1.60 -9.48 -16.96
C PHE A 95 1.17 -10.89 -17.38
N LYS A 96 1.89 -11.90 -16.89
CA LYS A 96 1.38 -13.25 -16.90
C LYS A 96 0.11 -13.32 -16.03
N PRO A 97 -0.92 -14.09 -16.42
CA PRO A 97 -2.18 -14.14 -15.68
C PRO A 97 -2.03 -14.43 -14.18
N LYS A 98 -1.13 -15.35 -13.83
CA LYS A 98 -0.84 -15.69 -12.42
C LYS A 98 -0.24 -14.52 -11.64
N GLU A 99 0.71 -13.77 -12.22
CA GLU A 99 1.33 -12.62 -11.57
C GLU A 99 0.32 -11.49 -11.37
N LEU A 100 -0.50 -11.21 -12.40
CA LEU A 100 -1.57 -10.23 -12.32
C LEU A 100 -2.55 -10.57 -11.18
N ALA A 101 -3.01 -11.84 -11.14
CA ALA A 101 -3.92 -12.30 -10.11
C ALA A 101 -3.33 -12.15 -8.70
N LEU A 102 -2.04 -12.43 -8.50
CA LEU A 102 -1.37 -12.26 -7.21
C LEU A 102 -1.32 -10.80 -6.76
N ILE A 103 -1.00 -9.88 -7.67
CA ILE A 103 -0.98 -8.43 -7.34
C ILE A 103 -2.40 -7.95 -7.01
N MET A 104 -3.38 -8.28 -7.86
CA MET A 104 -4.78 -7.90 -7.64
C MET A 104 -5.32 -8.44 -6.31
N GLN A 105 -5.04 -9.71 -6.00
CA GLN A 105 -5.46 -10.33 -4.75
C GLN A 105 -4.81 -9.64 -3.54
N ALA A 106 -3.52 -9.31 -3.61
CA ALA A 106 -2.85 -8.59 -2.53
C ALA A 106 -3.49 -7.23 -2.30
N ILE A 107 -3.72 -6.44 -3.37
CA ILE A 107 -4.37 -5.13 -3.28
C ILE A 107 -5.80 -5.28 -2.72
N ALA A 108 -6.60 -6.23 -3.23
CA ALA A 108 -7.99 -6.40 -2.83
C ALA A 108 -8.16 -6.85 -1.37
N ASN A 109 -7.14 -7.47 -0.77
CA ASN A 109 -7.23 -8.04 0.59
C ASN A 109 -6.41 -7.27 1.64
N HIS A 110 -5.84 -6.09 1.32
CA HIS A 110 -4.98 -5.40 2.28
C HIS A 110 -5.73 -4.67 3.40
N ASP A 111 -7.00 -4.32 3.19
CA ASP A 111 -7.82 -3.54 4.15
C ASP A 111 -9.23 -4.16 4.32
N VAL A 112 -9.28 -5.48 4.55
CA VAL A 112 -10.52 -6.22 4.84
C VAL A 112 -10.55 -6.65 6.31
N GLU A 113 -11.76 -6.80 6.90
CA GLU A 113 -11.92 -7.19 8.31
C GLU A 113 -11.39 -8.60 8.58
N GLU A 114 -11.71 -9.56 7.72
CA GLU A 114 -11.22 -10.94 7.83
C GLU A 114 -10.10 -11.21 6.82
N MET A 115 -8.86 -11.11 7.26
CA MET A 115 -7.69 -11.32 6.42
C MET A 115 -7.38 -12.83 6.28
N LYS A 116 -7.77 -13.43 5.16
CA LYS A 116 -7.42 -14.82 4.80
C LYS A 116 -6.51 -14.83 3.60
N PHE A 117 -5.22 -15.02 3.83
CA PHE A 117 -4.22 -14.95 2.76
C PHE A 117 -3.97 -16.33 2.16
N THR A 118 -4.08 -16.45 0.85
CA THR A 118 -3.75 -17.65 0.08
C THR A 118 -2.32 -17.62 -0.47
N HIS A 119 -1.68 -16.45 -0.44
CA HIS A 119 -0.30 -16.26 -0.89
C HIS A 119 0.45 -15.29 0.03
N PRO A 120 1.75 -15.54 0.34
CA PRO A 120 2.55 -14.68 1.22
C PRO A 120 2.62 -13.20 0.80
N ILE A 121 2.53 -12.87 -0.50
CA ILE A 121 2.56 -11.49 -1.01
C ILE A 121 1.47 -10.63 -0.35
N SER A 122 0.26 -11.17 -0.12
CA SER A 122 -0.82 -10.43 0.53
C SER A 122 -0.49 -10.11 1.99
N ALA A 123 0.04 -11.07 2.74
CA ALA A 123 0.47 -10.84 4.12
C ALA A 123 1.63 -9.85 4.21
N VAL A 124 2.59 -9.94 3.28
CA VAL A 124 3.72 -9.02 3.14
C VAL A 124 3.23 -7.59 2.92
N LEU A 125 2.25 -7.40 2.03
CA LEU A 125 1.66 -6.08 1.79
C LEU A 125 1.03 -5.50 3.05
N VAL A 126 0.17 -6.25 3.73
CA VAL A 126 -0.50 -5.78 4.96
C VAL A 126 0.52 -5.39 6.03
N LEU A 127 1.55 -6.21 6.24
CA LEU A 127 2.60 -5.90 7.21
C LEU A 127 3.39 -4.64 6.82
N ALA A 128 3.70 -4.48 5.54
CA ALA A 128 4.40 -3.31 5.03
C ALA A 128 3.57 -2.03 5.21
N ASP A 129 2.29 -2.06 4.85
CA ASP A 129 1.35 -0.95 4.98
C ASP A 129 1.17 -0.55 6.46
N LYS A 130 0.75 -1.48 7.31
CA LYS A 130 0.49 -1.21 8.73
C LYS A 130 1.76 -0.83 9.52
N SER A 131 2.95 -1.05 8.96
CA SER A 131 4.21 -0.63 9.57
C SER A 131 4.58 0.84 9.31
N ASP A 132 3.98 1.53 8.31
CA ASP A 132 4.24 2.95 8.06
C ASP A 132 3.45 3.84 9.01
N VAL A 133 3.97 3.99 10.20
CA VAL A 133 3.44 4.88 11.25
C VAL A 133 4.40 6.05 11.39
N ASP A 134 3.90 7.26 11.07
CA ASP A 134 4.73 8.49 11.10
C ASP A 134 3.86 9.74 11.21
N ARG A 135 4.35 10.73 11.96
CA ARG A 135 3.66 12.02 12.16
C ARG A 135 3.34 12.76 10.87
N SER A 136 4.17 12.62 9.84
CA SER A 136 3.95 13.27 8.55
C SER A 136 2.72 12.75 7.79
N ARG A 137 2.10 11.66 8.25
CA ARG A 137 0.85 11.15 7.70
C ARG A 137 -0.39 11.92 8.18
N VAL A 138 -0.30 12.61 9.31
CA VAL A 138 -1.44 13.34 9.90
C VAL A 138 -1.68 14.62 9.11
N THR A 139 -2.87 14.75 8.54
CA THR A 139 -3.32 15.94 7.79
C THR A 139 -4.23 16.83 8.62
N GLU A 140 -4.91 16.29 9.64
CA GLU A 140 -5.75 17.02 10.58
C GLU A 140 -4.91 18.02 11.41
N LYS A 141 -5.44 19.21 11.63
CA LYS A 141 -4.78 20.30 12.37
C LYS A 141 -5.38 20.52 13.76
N ASP A 142 -6.59 20.06 13.97
CA ASP A 142 -7.28 20.19 15.27
C ASP A 142 -6.79 19.07 16.22
N MET A 143 -6.16 19.49 17.30
CA MET A 143 -5.60 18.56 18.31
C MET A 143 -6.64 17.70 19.01
N GLU A 144 -7.86 18.19 19.19
CA GLU A 144 -8.92 17.38 19.81
C GLU A 144 -9.40 16.28 18.86
N LYS A 145 -9.49 16.55 17.57
CA LYS A 145 -9.79 15.53 16.55
C LYS A 145 -8.67 14.51 16.42
N ILE A 146 -7.40 14.96 16.39
CA ILE A 146 -6.23 14.09 16.38
C ILE A 146 -6.25 13.13 17.58
N LYS A 147 -6.59 13.62 18.78
CA LYS A 147 -6.68 12.78 19.99
C LYS A 147 -7.86 11.80 19.93
N ALA A 148 -8.96 12.18 19.31
CA ALA A 148 -10.17 11.36 19.22
C ALA A 148 -10.01 10.19 18.24
N ASP A 149 -9.29 10.38 17.13
CA ASP A 149 -9.05 9.35 16.16
C ASP A 149 -7.79 8.52 16.50
N ILE A 150 -7.94 7.18 16.52
CA ILE A 150 -6.85 6.28 16.91
C ILE A 150 -5.70 6.30 15.89
N HIS A 151 -6.00 6.42 14.59
CA HIS A 151 -5.00 6.42 13.54
C HIS A 151 -4.18 7.71 13.58
N ASP A 152 -4.85 8.86 13.69
CA ASP A 152 -4.18 10.15 13.78
C ASP A 152 -3.37 10.26 15.07
N ARG A 153 -3.92 9.82 16.21
CA ARG A 153 -3.24 9.85 17.50
C ARG A 153 -1.94 9.05 17.50
N VAL A 154 -1.97 7.82 16.95
CA VAL A 154 -0.80 6.94 16.89
C VAL A 154 0.24 7.51 15.91
N ASN A 155 -0.19 7.93 14.71
CA ASN A 155 0.70 8.57 13.75
C ASN A 155 1.33 9.84 14.33
N TYR A 156 0.55 10.73 14.96
CA TYR A 156 1.03 11.99 15.51
C TYR A 156 2.07 11.78 16.63
N ALA A 157 1.92 10.73 17.43
CA ALA A 157 2.87 10.39 18.50
C ALA A 157 4.19 9.81 17.97
N THR A 158 4.21 9.32 16.74
CA THR A 158 5.36 8.58 16.14
C THR A 158 6.20 9.49 15.27
N ARG A 159 7.51 9.54 15.51
CA ARG A 159 8.48 10.28 14.69
C ARG A 159 9.26 9.40 13.71
N GLU A 160 9.39 8.13 14.03
CA GLU A 160 10.11 7.17 13.21
C GLU A 160 9.55 5.77 13.47
N SER A 161 9.34 4.99 12.41
CA SER A 161 9.00 3.58 12.51
C SER A 161 10.04 2.73 11.78
N LYS A 162 10.65 1.78 12.49
CA LYS A 162 11.60 0.81 11.94
C LYS A 162 11.00 -0.58 11.98
N LEU A 163 11.11 -1.29 10.87
CA LEU A 163 10.69 -2.68 10.75
C LEU A 163 11.89 -3.60 10.80
N ASN A 164 12.00 -4.39 11.86
CA ASN A 164 12.97 -5.47 11.98
C ASN A 164 12.25 -6.81 11.77
N ILE A 165 12.80 -7.64 10.89
CA ILE A 165 12.27 -8.98 10.62
C ILE A 165 13.36 -9.98 10.99
N ASP A 166 13.13 -10.69 12.08
CA ASP A 166 13.97 -11.80 12.51
C ASP A 166 13.45 -13.10 11.91
N LYS A 167 14.36 -13.92 11.37
CA LYS A 167 13.98 -15.28 10.97
C LYS A 167 13.69 -16.03 12.27
N VAL A 168 12.43 -16.39 12.47
CA VAL A 168 12.09 -17.37 13.48
C VAL A 168 12.80 -18.67 13.10
N LYS A 169 13.63 -19.19 14.01
CA LYS A 169 14.33 -20.46 13.83
C LYS A 169 13.35 -21.63 13.96
#